data_b1576dd44eaf9e76d409d4c73de3d08c
#
_entry.id   b1576dd44eaf9e76d409d4c73de3d08c
#
_cell.length_a   1.000
_cell.length_b   1.000
_cell.length_c   1.000
_cell.angle_alpha   90.00
_cell.angle_beta   90.00
_cell.angle_gamma   90.00
#
_symmetry.space_group_name_H-M   'P 1'
#
loop_
_entity.id
_entity.type
_entity.pdbx_description
1 polymer ?
#
loop_
_entity_poly.entity_id
_entity_poly.type
_entity_poly.pdbx_seq_one_letter_code
_entity_poly.pdbx_strand_id
1 'polypeptide(L)'
;MDDENLNSLEVLLFSEAIRDAAEPGGNLEIFLDACDVDEERFGKMVSNTLGDGWHECKIYSGHKMDSRDEVVAAASIVAKVNRDSAMEELSQELNIDLGSGYPSDPKTREALEILCEEEVLADCIRRKWANVKRIWSESHNRPIQTRANERNGVFQSALNEWE
;
A
#
# COMPACT_ATOMS: atom_id res chain seq x y z
N MET A 1 -1.49 -4.41 -9.04
CA MET A 1 -0.81 -3.57 -8.03
C MET A 1 0.66 -3.27 -8.37
N ASP A 2 1.39 -4.14 -9.03
CA ASP A 2 2.83 -3.92 -9.35
C ASP A 2 3.10 -2.92 -10.48
N ASP A 3 2.11 -2.57 -11.31
CA ASP A 3 2.27 -1.66 -12.44
C ASP A 3 1.79 -0.22 -12.17
N GLU A 4 1.09 0.00 -11.07
CA GLU A 4 0.63 1.32 -10.68
C GLU A 4 1.71 2.11 -9.92
N ASN A 5 1.75 3.41 -10.16
CA ASN A 5 2.56 4.32 -9.36
C ASN A 5 2.01 4.33 -7.92
N LEU A 6 2.89 4.27 -6.92
CA LEU A 6 2.51 4.29 -5.51
C LEU A 6 1.56 5.45 -5.18
N ASN A 7 1.81 6.63 -5.72
CA ASN A 7 0.94 7.80 -5.53
C ASN A 7 -0.49 7.58 -6.05
N SER A 8 -0.65 6.88 -7.18
CA SER A 8 -1.98 6.56 -7.72
C SER A 8 -2.72 5.57 -6.83
N LEU A 9 -2.02 4.58 -6.28
CA LEU A 9 -2.59 3.64 -5.33
C LEU A 9 -3.02 4.35 -4.03
N GLU A 10 -2.19 5.24 -3.51
CA GLU A 10 -2.50 6.03 -2.32
C GLU A 10 -3.74 6.89 -2.53
N VAL A 11 -3.87 7.58 -3.67
CA VAL A 11 -5.07 8.35 -4.02
C VAL A 11 -6.33 7.47 -4.02
N LEU A 12 -6.27 6.26 -4.57
CA LEU A 12 -7.39 5.32 -4.55
C LEU A 12 -7.76 4.92 -3.12
N LEU A 13 -6.78 4.52 -2.32
CA LEU A 13 -7.00 4.09 -0.93
C LEU A 13 -7.55 5.23 -0.05
N PHE A 14 -7.04 6.45 -0.20
CA PHE A 14 -7.60 7.62 0.48
C PHE A 14 -9.06 7.86 0.07
N SER A 15 -9.37 7.74 -1.21
CA SER A 15 -10.73 7.93 -1.71
C SER A 15 -11.69 6.83 -1.23
N GLU A 16 -11.25 5.59 -1.14
CA GLU A 16 -12.02 4.49 -0.55
C GLU A 16 -12.27 4.72 0.94
N ALA A 17 -11.22 5.04 1.71
CA ALA A 17 -11.36 5.32 3.13
C ALA A 17 -12.31 6.48 3.43
N ILE A 18 -12.31 7.54 2.60
CA ILE A 18 -13.24 8.67 2.72
C ILE A 18 -14.68 8.21 2.46
N ARG A 19 -14.92 7.42 1.41
CA ARG A 19 -16.27 6.89 1.10
C ARG A 19 -16.80 5.96 2.19
N ASP A 20 -15.92 5.19 2.82
CA ASP A 20 -16.29 4.29 3.91
C ASP A 20 -16.60 5.06 5.21
N ALA A 21 -15.96 6.21 5.41
CA ALA A 21 -16.08 7.00 6.63
C ALA A 21 -17.24 8.02 6.60
N ALA A 22 -17.66 8.48 5.43
CA ALA A 22 -18.62 9.57 5.31
C ALA A 22 -19.45 9.52 4.03
N GLU A 23 -20.61 10.16 4.10
CA GLU A 23 -21.45 10.45 2.93
C GLU A 23 -21.16 11.87 2.42
N PRO A 24 -21.22 12.12 1.10
CA PRO A 24 -20.96 13.42 0.53
C PRO A 24 -21.97 14.48 1.00
N GLY A 25 -21.47 15.69 1.29
CA GLY A 25 -22.33 16.82 1.69
C GLY A 25 -21.56 18.11 1.86
N GLY A 26 -22.24 19.25 1.64
CA GLY A 26 -21.62 20.58 1.58
C GLY A 26 -20.98 21.10 2.90
N ASN A 27 -21.27 20.47 4.03
CA ASN A 27 -20.67 20.82 5.32
C ASN A 27 -19.52 19.90 5.71
N LEU A 28 -19.15 18.95 4.86
CA LEU A 28 -18.05 18.02 5.12
C LEU A 28 -16.71 18.70 4.79
N GLU A 29 -15.81 18.65 5.75
CA GLU A 29 -14.41 19.06 5.59
C GLU A 29 -13.51 17.84 5.69
N ILE A 30 -12.65 17.63 4.69
CA ILE A 30 -11.73 16.49 4.56
C ILE A 30 -10.31 17.02 4.64
N PHE A 31 -9.54 16.48 5.58
CA PHE A 31 -8.13 16.84 5.78
C PHE A 31 -7.25 15.67 5.37
N LEU A 32 -6.29 15.93 4.46
CA LEU A 32 -5.38 14.94 3.90
C LEU A 32 -3.95 15.25 4.30
N ASP A 33 -3.27 14.30 4.95
CA ASP A 33 -1.82 14.33 5.07
C ASP A 33 -1.21 13.81 3.76
N ALA A 34 -0.72 14.75 2.94
CA ALA A 34 -0.31 14.46 1.57
C ALA A 34 0.97 13.61 1.53
N CYS A 35 0.92 12.50 0.82
CA CYS A 35 2.06 11.63 0.55
C CYS A 35 2.77 11.93 -0.79
N ASP A 36 2.25 12.85 -1.57
CA ASP A 36 2.91 13.36 -2.79
C ASP A 36 3.84 14.55 -2.46
N VAL A 37 4.84 14.79 -3.29
CA VAL A 37 5.70 15.98 -3.20
C VAL A 37 4.96 17.29 -3.43
N ASP A 38 3.83 17.23 -4.14
CA ASP A 38 2.92 18.34 -4.42
C ASP A 38 1.58 18.11 -3.70
N GLU A 39 1.40 18.80 -2.58
CA GLU A 39 0.23 18.66 -1.72
C GLU A 39 -1.07 19.10 -2.41
N GLU A 40 -1.03 20.13 -3.26
CA GLU A 40 -2.22 20.57 -3.99
C GLU A 40 -2.63 19.57 -5.07
N ARG A 41 -1.65 19.02 -5.80
CA ARG A 41 -1.87 17.98 -6.80
C ARG A 41 -2.52 16.75 -6.16
N PHE A 42 -2.00 16.33 -4.99
CA PHE A 42 -2.57 15.20 -4.26
C PHE A 42 -4.03 15.43 -3.90
N GLY A 43 -4.36 16.57 -3.30
CA GLY A 43 -5.74 16.95 -2.97
C GLY A 43 -6.67 16.95 -4.19
N LYS A 44 -6.22 17.49 -5.32
CA LYS A 44 -6.98 17.48 -6.58
C LYS A 44 -7.20 16.06 -7.12
N MET A 45 -6.21 15.19 -7.04
CA MET A 45 -6.33 13.79 -7.48
C MET A 45 -7.34 13.03 -6.63
N VAL A 46 -7.32 13.19 -5.30
CA VAL A 46 -8.31 12.59 -4.40
C VAL A 46 -9.71 13.13 -4.70
N SER A 47 -9.86 14.45 -4.84
CA SER A 47 -11.14 15.08 -5.19
C SER A 47 -11.74 14.55 -6.51
N ASN A 48 -10.92 14.43 -7.54
CA ASN A 48 -11.34 13.90 -8.83
C ASN A 48 -11.74 12.42 -8.74
N THR A 49 -11.02 11.64 -7.93
CA THR A 49 -11.30 10.21 -7.74
C THR A 49 -12.58 9.98 -6.94
N LEU A 50 -12.90 10.86 -5.99
CA LEU A 50 -14.17 10.83 -5.26
C LEU A 50 -15.37 11.03 -6.17
N GLY A 51 -15.27 11.93 -7.15
CA GLY A 51 -16.29 12.14 -8.19
C GLY A 51 -17.40 13.14 -7.83
N ASP A 52 -18.46 13.16 -8.67
CA ASP A 52 -19.44 14.26 -8.72
C ASP A 52 -20.18 14.53 -7.40
N GLY A 53 -20.47 13.54 -6.60
CA GLY A 53 -21.18 13.72 -5.32
C GLY A 53 -20.38 14.49 -4.26
N TRP A 54 -19.07 14.66 -4.44
CA TRP A 54 -18.14 15.22 -3.45
C TRP A 54 -17.69 16.65 -3.76
N HIS A 55 -18.19 17.26 -4.83
CA HIS A 55 -17.78 18.61 -5.24
C HIS A 55 -18.10 19.71 -4.23
N GLU A 56 -19.10 19.50 -3.39
CA GLU A 56 -19.48 20.45 -2.34
C GLU A 56 -18.64 20.32 -1.05
N CYS A 57 -17.86 19.24 -0.93
CA CYS A 57 -17.00 19.01 0.21
C CYS A 57 -15.74 19.87 0.09
N LYS A 58 -15.27 20.38 1.24
CA LYS A 58 -14.00 21.10 1.30
C LYS A 58 -12.87 20.11 1.56
N ILE A 59 -11.88 20.08 0.68
CA ILE A 59 -10.71 19.23 0.80
C ILE A 59 -9.49 20.10 1.08
N TYR A 60 -8.85 19.86 2.22
CA TYR A 60 -7.60 20.47 2.64
C TYR A 60 -6.49 19.44 2.56
N SER A 61 -5.47 19.69 1.76
CA SER A 61 -4.33 18.79 1.59
C SER A 61 -3.05 19.53 1.96
N GLY A 62 -2.21 18.91 2.75
CA GLY A 62 -0.94 19.50 3.17
C GLY A 62 0.02 18.45 3.72
N HIS A 63 1.31 18.82 3.78
CA HIS A 63 2.31 17.96 4.39
C HIS A 63 2.30 18.10 5.92
N LYS A 64 2.51 16.99 6.62
CA LYS A 64 2.57 16.92 8.08
C LYS A 64 1.31 17.48 8.74
N MET A 65 0.18 17.15 8.17
CA MET A 65 -1.12 17.57 8.71
C MET A 65 -1.37 16.96 10.07
N ASP A 66 -0.85 15.77 10.35
CA ASP A 66 -0.86 15.11 11.65
C ASP A 66 -0.26 15.93 12.79
N SER A 67 0.68 16.85 12.47
CA SER A 67 1.28 17.75 13.44
C SER A 67 0.58 19.12 13.55
N ARG A 68 -0.44 19.37 12.72
CA ARG A 68 -1.15 20.66 12.61
C ARG A 68 -2.63 20.57 12.94
N ASP A 69 -3.20 19.38 12.78
CA ASP A 69 -4.62 19.12 12.96
C ASP A 69 -4.85 17.91 13.85
N GLU A 70 -5.66 18.06 14.89
CA GLU A 70 -5.90 17.02 15.90
C GLU A 70 -6.69 15.84 15.36
N VAL A 71 -7.56 16.06 14.36
CA VAL A 71 -8.34 15.00 13.71
C VAL A 71 -7.43 14.14 12.86
N VAL A 72 -6.52 14.76 12.09
CA VAL A 72 -5.52 14.04 11.30
C VAL A 72 -4.55 13.29 12.22
N ALA A 73 -4.11 13.87 13.32
CA ALA A 73 -3.28 13.20 14.32
C ALA A 73 -3.97 11.95 14.87
N ALA A 74 -5.24 12.04 15.23
CA ALA A 74 -6.03 10.91 15.70
C ALA A 74 -6.18 9.83 14.63
N ALA A 75 -6.49 10.21 13.39
CA ALA A 75 -6.56 9.29 12.26
C ALA A 75 -5.24 8.56 12.00
N SER A 76 -4.11 9.27 12.09
CA SER A 76 -2.77 8.69 11.96
C SER A 76 -2.47 7.64 13.03
N ILE A 77 -2.90 7.88 14.28
CA ILE A 77 -2.76 6.89 15.36
C ILE A 77 -3.59 5.62 15.06
N VAL A 78 -4.85 5.79 14.65
CA VAL A 78 -5.74 4.66 14.28
C VAL A 78 -5.14 3.87 13.12
N ALA A 79 -4.69 4.54 12.07
CA ALA A 79 -4.05 3.90 10.92
C ALA A 79 -2.79 3.13 11.32
N LYS A 80 -1.95 3.70 12.19
CA LYS A 80 -0.75 3.04 12.70
C LYS A 80 -1.08 1.79 13.52
N VAL A 81 -2.04 1.85 14.42
CA VAL A 81 -2.44 0.69 15.27
C VAL A 81 -2.96 -0.44 14.37
N ASN A 82 -3.84 -0.14 13.41
CA ASN A 82 -4.35 -1.14 12.48
C ASN A 82 -3.23 -1.77 11.63
N ARG A 83 -2.30 -0.94 11.14
CA ARG A 83 -1.14 -1.44 10.39
C ARG A 83 -0.25 -2.35 11.24
N ASP A 84 0.05 -1.94 12.47
CA ASP A 84 0.92 -2.71 13.35
C ASP A 84 0.24 -4.06 13.72
N SER A 85 -1.09 -4.08 13.94
CA SER A 85 -1.86 -5.33 14.13
C SER A 85 -1.81 -6.23 12.90
N ALA A 86 -2.01 -5.69 11.71
CA ALA A 86 -1.92 -6.46 10.47
C ALA A 86 -0.52 -7.03 10.22
N MET A 87 0.53 -6.32 10.62
CA MET A 87 1.90 -6.83 10.56
C MET A 87 2.14 -7.97 11.54
N GLU A 88 1.56 -7.89 12.73
CA GLU A 88 1.64 -8.95 13.73
C GLU A 88 0.88 -10.22 13.28
N GLU A 89 -0.35 -10.06 12.77
CA GLU A 89 -1.13 -11.16 12.19
C GLU A 89 -0.37 -11.85 11.05
N LEU A 90 0.19 -11.08 10.13
CA LEU A 90 0.97 -11.60 9.02
C LEU A 90 2.25 -12.31 9.49
N SER A 91 2.92 -11.79 10.53
CA SER A 91 4.07 -12.45 11.14
C SER A 91 3.71 -13.81 11.75
N GLN A 92 2.53 -13.91 12.39
CA GLN A 92 2.03 -15.16 12.94
C GLN A 92 1.67 -16.15 11.83
N GLU A 93 0.99 -15.69 10.77
CA GLU A 93 0.56 -16.49 9.63
C GLU A 93 1.76 -17.10 8.88
N LEU A 94 2.82 -16.31 8.67
CA LEU A 94 4.05 -16.76 8.02
C LEU A 94 5.02 -17.47 8.98
N ASN A 95 4.78 -17.40 10.28
CA ASN A 95 5.69 -17.87 11.34
C ASN A 95 7.10 -17.27 11.22
N ILE A 96 7.18 -15.99 10.86
CA ILE A 96 8.41 -15.20 10.67
C ILE A 96 8.22 -13.84 11.34
N ASP A 97 9.19 -13.38 12.13
CA ASP A 97 9.19 -12.02 12.68
C ASP A 97 9.47 -11.00 11.55
N LEU A 98 8.43 -10.39 11.03
CA LEU A 98 8.53 -9.42 9.92
C LEU A 98 9.04 -8.05 10.37
N GLY A 99 9.17 -7.81 11.67
CA GLY A 99 9.52 -6.51 12.21
C GLY A 99 8.49 -5.43 11.89
N SER A 100 8.94 -4.21 11.68
CA SER A 100 8.05 -3.09 11.36
C SER A 100 7.55 -3.05 9.91
N GLY A 101 8.05 -3.91 9.03
CA GLY A 101 7.75 -3.90 7.60
C GLY A 101 8.39 -2.75 6.81
N TYR A 102 9.27 -1.94 7.43
CA TYR A 102 10.03 -0.91 6.71
C TYR A 102 11.41 -1.41 6.28
N PRO A 103 11.94 -0.97 5.11
CA PRO A 103 13.24 -1.40 4.59
C PRO A 103 14.43 -1.06 5.51
N SER A 104 14.26 -0.08 6.39
CA SER A 104 15.28 0.35 7.36
C SER A 104 15.36 -0.56 8.60
N ASP A 105 14.32 -1.36 8.86
CA ASP A 105 14.27 -2.26 10.00
C ASP A 105 15.13 -3.51 9.75
N PRO A 106 16.07 -3.84 10.66
CA PRO A 106 16.90 -5.05 10.56
C PRO A 106 16.07 -6.34 10.48
N LYS A 107 15.02 -6.47 11.32
CA LYS A 107 14.14 -7.65 11.34
C LYS A 107 13.39 -7.83 10.00
N THR A 108 12.89 -6.72 9.44
CA THR A 108 12.27 -6.75 8.11
C THR A 108 13.26 -7.21 7.03
N ARG A 109 14.54 -6.82 7.13
CA ARG A 109 15.55 -7.28 6.16
C ARG A 109 15.85 -8.76 6.30
N GLU A 110 16.01 -9.27 7.53
CA GLU A 110 16.19 -10.70 7.79
C GLU A 110 14.99 -11.52 7.30
N ALA A 111 13.78 -11.07 7.58
CA ALA A 111 12.56 -11.70 7.07
C ALA A 111 12.50 -11.73 5.53
N LEU A 112 12.91 -10.66 4.87
CA LEU A 112 12.97 -10.61 3.41
C LEU A 112 14.00 -11.60 2.83
N GLU A 113 15.13 -11.81 3.49
CA GLU A 113 16.12 -12.81 3.08
C GLU A 113 15.50 -14.21 3.11
N ILE A 114 14.82 -14.58 4.19
CA ILE A 114 14.13 -15.87 4.33
C ILE A 114 13.02 -16.01 3.27
N LEU A 115 12.15 -15.01 3.13
CA LEU A 115 11.03 -15.06 2.20
C LEU A 115 11.44 -15.05 0.72
N CYS A 116 12.60 -14.48 0.42
CA CYS A 116 13.14 -14.48 -0.94
C CYS A 116 13.94 -15.76 -1.28
N GLU A 117 14.17 -16.69 -0.36
CA GLU A 117 14.73 -18.00 -0.64
C GLU A 117 13.70 -18.96 -1.26
N GLU A 118 12.41 -18.71 -1.01
CA GLU A 118 11.32 -19.48 -1.60
C GLU A 118 11.24 -19.29 -3.12
N GLU A 119 10.81 -20.33 -3.85
CA GLU A 119 10.67 -20.27 -5.32
C GLU A 119 9.60 -19.28 -5.78
N VAL A 120 8.60 -19.02 -4.94
CA VAL A 120 7.47 -18.13 -5.18
C VAL A 120 7.42 -17.10 -4.07
N LEU A 121 7.49 -15.82 -4.44
CA LEU A 121 7.38 -14.73 -3.48
C LEU A 121 5.97 -14.63 -2.89
N ALA A 122 5.90 -14.53 -1.57
CA ALA A 122 4.65 -14.27 -0.87
C ALA A 122 3.99 -12.97 -1.36
N ASP A 123 2.65 -12.96 -1.39
CA ASP A 123 1.87 -11.83 -1.94
C ASP A 123 1.99 -10.52 -1.13
N CYS A 124 2.39 -10.62 0.13
CA CYS A 124 2.64 -9.46 0.99
C CYS A 124 3.92 -8.69 0.63
N ILE A 125 4.83 -9.29 -0.17
CA ILE A 125 6.11 -8.66 -0.50
C ILE A 125 5.95 -7.59 -1.58
N ARG A 126 6.50 -6.41 -1.33
CA ARG A 126 6.58 -5.32 -2.30
C ARG A 126 7.70 -5.56 -3.31
N ARG A 127 7.39 -6.25 -4.41
CA ARG A 127 8.34 -6.70 -5.46
C ARG A 127 9.12 -5.56 -6.14
N LYS A 128 8.59 -4.33 -6.10
CA LYS A 128 9.27 -3.14 -6.67
C LYS A 128 10.39 -2.58 -5.80
N TRP A 129 10.49 -2.97 -4.54
CA TRP A 129 11.55 -2.49 -3.67
C TRP A 129 12.93 -2.94 -4.15
N ALA A 130 13.89 -2.00 -4.13
CA ALA A 130 15.23 -2.26 -4.63
C ALA A 130 15.95 -3.38 -3.86
N ASN A 131 15.77 -3.43 -2.52
CA ASN A 131 16.31 -4.48 -1.67
C ASN A 131 15.70 -5.85 -1.99
N VAL A 132 14.38 -5.94 -2.21
CA VAL A 132 13.72 -7.18 -2.60
C VAL A 132 14.25 -7.68 -3.93
N LYS A 133 14.35 -6.81 -4.93
CA LYS A 133 14.92 -7.17 -6.24
C LYS A 133 16.36 -7.66 -6.14
N ARG A 134 17.18 -7.02 -5.31
CA ARG A 134 18.57 -7.42 -5.09
C ARG A 134 18.63 -8.79 -4.43
N ILE A 135 17.95 -8.99 -3.28
CA ILE A 135 17.96 -10.27 -2.55
C ILE A 135 17.47 -11.41 -3.44
N TRP A 136 16.35 -11.21 -4.15
CA TRP A 136 15.81 -12.19 -5.08
C TRP A 136 16.80 -12.57 -6.18
N SER A 137 17.45 -11.57 -6.79
CA SER A 137 18.43 -11.79 -7.85
C SER A 137 19.66 -12.54 -7.36
N GLU A 138 20.10 -12.29 -6.13
CA GLU A 138 21.22 -12.99 -5.48
C GLU A 138 20.86 -14.47 -5.17
N SER A 139 19.63 -14.74 -4.71
CA SER A 139 19.19 -16.09 -4.36
C SER A 139 18.86 -16.96 -5.58
N HIS A 140 18.26 -16.39 -6.63
CA HIS A 140 17.72 -17.17 -7.76
C HIS A 140 18.44 -16.97 -9.09
N ASN A 141 19.40 -16.05 -9.17
CA ASN A 141 20.10 -15.71 -10.41
C ASN A 141 19.17 -15.41 -11.61
N ARG A 142 17.99 -14.85 -11.32
CA ARG A 142 16.96 -14.47 -12.31
C ARG A 142 16.20 -13.23 -11.82
N PRO A 143 15.65 -12.42 -12.74
CA PRO A 143 14.82 -11.27 -12.33
C PRO A 143 13.55 -11.74 -11.63
N ILE A 144 13.05 -10.89 -10.73
CA ILE A 144 11.79 -11.09 -10.04
C ILE A 144 10.62 -11.11 -11.04
N GLN A 145 9.71 -12.05 -10.88
CA GLN A 145 8.51 -12.11 -11.72
C GLN A 145 7.49 -11.07 -11.25
N THR A 146 6.78 -10.44 -12.18
CA THR A 146 5.66 -9.54 -11.84
C THR A 146 4.42 -10.37 -11.56
N ARG A 147 3.51 -9.85 -10.72
CA ARG A 147 2.23 -10.53 -10.44
C ARG A 147 1.37 -10.75 -11.69
N ALA A 148 1.51 -9.90 -12.70
CA ALA A 148 0.84 -10.08 -13.99
C ALA A 148 1.29 -11.37 -14.71
N ASN A 149 2.60 -11.65 -14.67
CA ASN A 149 3.16 -12.87 -15.27
C ASN A 149 2.75 -14.13 -14.50
N GLU A 150 2.62 -14.03 -13.18
CA GLU A 150 2.14 -15.16 -12.35
C GLU A 150 0.67 -15.46 -12.60
N ARG A 151 -0.20 -14.44 -12.70
CA ARG A 151 -1.62 -14.65 -13.03
C ARG A 151 -1.80 -15.29 -14.40
N ASN A 152 -1.01 -14.90 -15.38
CA ASN A 152 -1.03 -15.48 -16.71
C ASN A 152 -0.53 -16.95 -16.70
N GLY A 153 0.47 -17.26 -15.88
CA GLY A 153 0.96 -18.62 -15.70
C GLY A 153 -0.06 -19.55 -15.02
N VAL A 154 -0.74 -19.07 -14.00
CA VAL A 154 -1.80 -19.81 -13.29
C VAL A 154 -3.02 -20.03 -14.21
N PHE A 155 -3.41 -19.04 -15.02
CA PHE A 155 -4.49 -19.19 -15.99
C PHE A 155 -4.14 -20.20 -17.09
N GLN A 156 -2.90 -20.25 -17.57
CA GLN A 156 -2.47 -21.22 -18.56
C GLN A 156 -2.40 -22.64 -18.00
N SER A 157 -1.95 -22.83 -16.77
CA SER A 157 -1.96 -24.15 -16.14
C SER A 157 -3.38 -24.65 -15.88
N ALA A 158 -4.28 -23.78 -15.43
CA ALA A 158 -5.68 -24.11 -15.21
C ALA A 158 -6.43 -24.45 -16.52
N LEU A 159 -6.09 -23.80 -17.65
CA LEU A 159 -6.67 -24.11 -18.95
C LEU A 159 -6.18 -25.46 -19.49
N ASN A 160 -4.95 -25.84 -19.19
CA ASN A 160 -4.38 -27.13 -19.62
C ASN A 160 -4.90 -28.33 -18.79
N GLU A 161 -5.51 -28.09 -17.63
CA GLU A 161 -6.15 -29.13 -16.80
C GLU A 161 -7.60 -29.47 -17.24
N TRP A 162 -8.16 -28.72 -18.21
CA TRP A 162 -9.51 -28.90 -18.72
C TRP A 162 -9.56 -29.42 -20.16
N GLU A 163 -8.41 -29.77 -20.76
CA GLU A 163 -8.29 -30.54 -22.01
C GLU A 163 -8.01 -32.05 -21.73
#